data_2220232584472d2cfa6fb2d31066307e
#
_entry.id   2220232584472d2cfa6fb2d31066307e
#
_cell.length_a   1.000
_cell.length_b   1.000
_cell.length_c   1.000
_cell.angle_alpha   90.00
_cell.angle_beta   90.00
_cell.angle_gamma   90.00
#
_symmetry.space_group_name_H-M   'P 1'
#
loop_
_entity.id
_entity.type
_entity.pdbx_description
1 polymer ?
#
loop_
_entity_poly.entity_id
_entity_poly.type
_entity_poly.pdbx_seq_one_letter_code
_entity_poly.pdbx_strand_id
1 'polypeptide(L)'
;MRLAVLFLPVLLGAQAPSVPYDPNDPDGLVVSPNGRYRHAWKRQGVWIEGRLSNPFGRPLAGIPAATAGEIQQMNATLSALAAILKATPEGSQRIGYFMKESRLFSYVHPPDLPSGFAAARLPLRFSCGFFPFYNTDTLRNGVWVADRGGETESVYFEFNLLPGKLRSNVIAKEERGPNLNPIEFYPRPDLSVTYRGFPVADGQDLILTRGGRDPWIAVPYGRALKAALPEYEKDRDTAERRLADLKKAEAETLSPAYEQQMRDHLEKTSGSLRTQNPAKWQGRVASMERELAYNREKASREANPQRDQNGNWYWHPIDAYADASRRLASMTAEEASRPACFEEVPGEQGRYAMRGHVRAAGSGGGTCRELVMDNYGYFDPKLGRAAAQILVVRSLGRCAKVVEGRLVGPSMPAKMQLPPQGCYRHVPIWEQMDWERVRALLAP
;
A
#
# COMPACT_ATOMS: atom_id res chain seq x y z
N MET A 1 -38.67 -37.65 2.56
CA MET A 1 -38.99 -36.24 2.26
C MET A 1 -37.97 -35.34 2.94
N ARG A 2 -37.04 -34.78 2.19
CA ARG A 2 -36.06 -33.78 2.67
C ARG A 2 -36.51 -32.42 2.16
N LEU A 3 -36.89 -31.56 3.09
CA LEU A 3 -37.20 -30.15 2.77
C LEU A 3 -35.89 -29.44 2.49
N ALA A 4 -35.69 -28.97 1.27
CA ALA A 4 -34.65 -28.03 0.90
C ALA A 4 -35.17 -26.61 1.20
N VAL A 5 -34.56 -25.95 2.19
CA VAL A 5 -34.80 -24.54 2.48
C VAL A 5 -33.94 -23.74 1.53
N LEU A 6 -34.56 -23.14 0.54
CA LEU A 6 -33.95 -22.16 -0.37
C LEU A 6 -33.79 -20.83 0.37
N PHE A 7 -32.58 -20.50 0.76
CA PHE A 7 -32.22 -19.13 1.13
C PHE A 7 -32.06 -18.30 -0.15
N LEU A 8 -33.04 -17.47 -0.43
CA LEU A 8 -32.91 -16.36 -1.37
C LEU A 8 -32.13 -15.24 -0.66
N PRO A 9 -30.97 -14.80 -1.18
CA PRO A 9 -30.36 -13.57 -0.71
C PRO A 9 -31.19 -12.39 -1.22
N VAL A 10 -31.85 -11.71 -0.31
CA VAL A 10 -32.45 -10.40 -0.56
C VAL A 10 -31.33 -9.42 -0.81
N LEU A 11 -31.06 -9.16 -2.07
CA LEU A 11 -30.23 -8.03 -2.51
C LEU A 11 -31.02 -6.73 -2.20
N LEU A 12 -30.91 -6.25 -0.98
CA LEU A 12 -31.23 -4.87 -0.63
C LEU A 12 -30.15 -4.00 -1.28
N GLY A 13 -30.41 -3.53 -2.49
CA GLY A 13 -29.73 -2.38 -3.05
C GLY A 13 -29.88 -1.23 -2.05
N ALA A 14 -28.81 -0.88 -1.35
CA ALA A 14 -28.80 0.29 -0.49
C ALA A 14 -28.92 1.53 -1.40
N GLN A 15 -30.15 1.96 -1.67
CA GLN A 15 -30.39 3.31 -2.15
C GLN A 15 -29.80 4.26 -1.11
N ALA A 16 -28.95 5.20 -1.56
CA ALA A 16 -28.48 6.26 -0.70
C ALA A 16 -29.71 6.92 -0.02
N PRO A 17 -29.73 7.05 1.30
CA PRO A 17 -30.88 7.64 1.97
C PRO A 17 -31.10 9.05 1.44
N SER A 18 -32.23 9.28 0.80
CA SER A 18 -32.66 10.63 0.44
C SER A 18 -32.89 11.38 1.74
N VAL A 19 -32.01 12.33 2.04
CA VAL A 19 -32.24 13.27 3.16
C VAL A 19 -33.46 14.10 2.77
N PRO A 20 -34.54 14.12 3.58
CA PRO A 20 -35.71 14.90 3.26
C PRO A 20 -35.35 16.37 3.06
N TYR A 21 -35.84 16.98 1.99
CA TYR A 21 -35.67 18.41 1.77
C TYR A 21 -36.47 19.17 2.84
N ASP A 22 -35.74 19.99 3.62
CA ASP A 22 -36.36 20.92 4.55
C ASP A 22 -36.23 22.33 3.94
N PRO A 23 -37.34 23.00 3.60
CA PRO A 23 -37.30 24.34 3.04
C PRO A 23 -36.74 25.38 4.02
N ASN A 24 -36.78 25.11 5.34
CA ASN A 24 -36.22 25.97 6.36
C ASN A 24 -34.71 25.76 6.57
N ASP A 25 -34.17 24.66 6.06
CA ASP A 25 -32.75 24.32 6.07
C ASP A 25 -32.30 23.81 4.70
N PRO A 26 -32.21 24.68 3.70
CA PRO A 26 -31.87 24.33 2.34
C PRO A 26 -30.47 23.76 2.20
N ASP A 27 -29.55 24.10 3.10
CA ASP A 27 -28.19 23.59 3.13
C ASP A 27 -28.06 22.26 3.89
N GLY A 28 -29.07 21.86 4.68
CA GLY A 28 -29.05 20.67 5.52
C GLY A 28 -27.90 20.73 6.52
N LEU A 29 -27.82 21.82 7.31
CA LEU A 29 -26.67 22.10 8.16
C LEU A 29 -26.60 21.13 9.34
N VAL A 30 -25.54 20.35 9.41
CA VAL A 30 -25.18 19.53 10.57
C VAL A 30 -24.08 20.20 11.34
N VAL A 31 -24.28 20.37 12.65
CA VAL A 31 -23.32 21.01 13.56
C VAL A 31 -22.82 19.95 14.56
N SER A 32 -21.53 19.89 14.79
CA SER A 32 -20.96 19.01 15.81
C SER A 32 -21.44 19.44 17.24
N PRO A 33 -21.51 18.51 18.20
CA PRO A 33 -21.97 18.80 19.55
C PRO A 33 -21.21 19.94 20.24
N ASN A 34 -19.94 20.14 19.91
CA ASN A 34 -19.11 21.24 20.43
C ASN A 34 -19.16 22.53 19.57
N GLY A 35 -20.01 22.56 18.55
CA GLY A 35 -20.15 23.70 17.64
C GLY A 35 -18.95 23.98 16.71
N ARG A 36 -17.90 23.17 16.81
CA ARG A 36 -16.61 23.41 16.12
C ARG A 36 -16.67 23.15 14.61
N TYR A 37 -17.49 22.16 14.21
CA TYR A 37 -17.63 21.79 12.81
C TYR A 37 -19.06 21.97 12.33
N ARG A 38 -19.19 22.45 11.11
CA ARG A 38 -20.47 22.59 10.40
C ARG A 38 -20.35 21.92 9.04
N HIS A 39 -21.39 21.23 8.62
CA HIS A 39 -21.44 20.57 7.32
C HIS A 39 -22.73 20.88 6.58
N ALA A 40 -22.61 21.51 5.41
CA ALA A 40 -23.76 21.84 4.56
C ALA A 40 -24.05 20.68 3.62
N TRP A 41 -24.80 19.72 4.13
CA TRP A 41 -25.02 18.40 3.57
C TRP A 41 -25.81 18.36 2.26
N LYS A 42 -26.76 19.24 2.09
CA LYS A 42 -27.63 19.33 0.91
C LYS A 42 -27.15 20.34 -0.14
N ARG A 43 -26.12 21.10 0.20
CA ARG A 43 -25.66 22.16 -0.70
C ARG A 43 -25.06 21.63 -1.98
N GLN A 44 -25.48 22.22 -3.09
CA GLN A 44 -24.88 21.97 -4.40
C GLN A 44 -23.43 22.48 -4.44
N GLY A 45 -22.50 21.58 -4.74
CA GLY A 45 -21.11 21.91 -4.90
C GLY A 45 -20.74 22.30 -6.32
N VAL A 46 -19.51 22.78 -6.46
CA VAL A 46 -18.92 23.17 -7.74
C VAL A 46 -17.80 22.23 -8.14
N TRP A 47 -17.51 22.23 -9.42
CA TRP A 47 -16.32 21.59 -9.98
C TRP A 47 -15.25 22.64 -10.23
N ILE A 48 -14.09 22.52 -9.60
CA ILE A 48 -12.95 23.42 -9.77
C ILE A 48 -11.96 22.77 -10.72
N GLU A 49 -11.79 23.33 -11.89
CA GLU A 49 -10.87 22.81 -12.89
C GLU A 49 -9.41 23.08 -12.51
N GLY A 50 -8.58 22.04 -12.70
CA GLY A 50 -7.13 22.14 -12.55
C GLY A 50 -6.46 22.64 -13.81
N ARG A 51 -5.35 23.34 -13.66
CA ARG A 51 -4.44 23.66 -14.77
C ARG A 51 -3.30 22.65 -14.79
N LEU A 52 -2.89 22.22 -15.99
CA LEU A 52 -1.72 21.36 -16.14
C LEU A 52 -0.47 22.11 -15.67
N SER A 53 0.26 21.53 -14.76
CA SER A 53 1.48 22.08 -14.20
C SER A 53 2.56 21.02 -14.04
N ASN A 54 3.81 21.47 -14.02
CA ASN A 54 4.95 20.65 -13.67
C ASN A 54 5.56 21.15 -12.35
N PRO A 55 5.20 20.54 -11.20
CA PRO A 55 5.72 20.97 -9.91
C PRO A 55 7.20 20.61 -9.70
N PHE A 56 7.77 19.72 -10.53
CA PHE A 56 9.14 19.25 -10.41
C PHE A 56 10.14 20.10 -11.22
N GLY A 57 9.68 21.16 -11.85
CA GLY A 57 10.53 22.12 -12.52
C GLY A 57 10.97 21.71 -13.93
N ARG A 58 12.16 22.19 -14.32
CA ARG A 58 12.72 21.96 -15.66
C ARG A 58 13.31 20.54 -15.77
N PRO A 59 13.32 19.97 -16.99
CA PRO A 59 14.01 18.70 -17.21
C PRO A 59 15.50 18.85 -16.91
N LEU A 60 16.14 17.75 -16.51
CA LEU A 60 17.59 17.68 -16.38
C LEU A 60 18.27 17.84 -17.74
N ALA A 61 19.57 18.17 -17.70
CA ALA A 61 20.37 18.30 -18.92
C ALA A 61 20.26 17.02 -19.79
N GLY A 62 20.07 17.22 -21.09
CA GLY A 62 19.89 16.13 -22.07
C GLY A 62 18.45 15.61 -22.23
N ILE A 63 17.50 16.05 -21.40
CA ILE A 63 16.09 15.74 -21.57
C ILE A 63 15.38 16.95 -22.20
N PRO A 64 14.77 16.81 -23.40
CA PRO A 64 14.06 17.93 -24.03
C PRO A 64 12.87 18.37 -23.16
N ALA A 65 12.65 19.67 -23.06
CA ALA A 65 11.43 20.20 -22.48
C ALA A 65 10.19 19.73 -23.28
N ALA A 66 9.04 19.68 -22.63
CA ALA A 66 7.79 19.37 -23.30
C ALA A 66 7.46 20.50 -24.29
N THR A 67 7.16 20.12 -25.53
CA THR A 67 6.73 21.05 -26.58
C THR A 67 5.30 21.55 -26.33
N ALA A 68 4.92 22.64 -26.98
CA ALA A 68 3.55 23.15 -26.93
C ALA A 68 2.52 22.09 -27.39
N GLY A 69 2.85 21.32 -28.45
CA GLY A 69 2.01 20.22 -28.92
C GLY A 69 1.85 19.09 -27.92
N GLU A 70 2.92 18.68 -27.24
CA GLU A 70 2.86 17.68 -26.16
C GLU A 70 2.01 18.18 -24.99
N ILE A 71 2.17 19.43 -24.56
CA ILE A 71 1.35 20.05 -23.50
C ILE A 71 -0.12 20.08 -23.91
N GLN A 72 -0.42 20.41 -25.15
CA GLN A 72 -1.78 20.41 -25.68
C GLN A 72 -2.38 18.98 -25.67
N GLN A 73 -1.63 17.97 -26.11
CA GLN A 73 -2.03 16.57 -26.11
C GLN A 73 -2.31 16.07 -24.68
N MET A 74 -1.41 16.36 -23.74
CA MET A 74 -1.58 16.01 -22.31
C MET A 74 -2.85 16.65 -21.73
N ASN A 75 -3.07 17.95 -22.00
CA ASN A 75 -4.27 18.63 -21.57
C ASN A 75 -5.54 18.02 -22.16
N ALA A 76 -5.52 17.64 -23.45
CA ALA A 76 -6.66 16.99 -24.10
C ALA A 76 -7.01 15.66 -23.43
N THR A 77 -6.00 14.81 -23.13
CA THR A 77 -6.18 13.54 -22.43
C THR A 77 -6.81 13.74 -21.05
N LEU A 78 -6.27 14.67 -20.24
CA LEU A 78 -6.78 14.92 -18.89
C LEU A 78 -8.16 15.60 -18.90
N SER A 79 -8.44 16.45 -19.88
CA SER A 79 -9.77 17.06 -20.04
C SER A 79 -10.83 16.05 -20.46
N ALA A 80 -10.47 15.10 -21.32
CA ALA A 80 -11.36 14.00 -21.69
C ALA A 80 -11.67 13.08 -20.49
N LEU A 81 -10.66 12.76 -19.67
CA LEU A 81 -10.86 12.01 -18.42
C LEU A 81 -11.77 12.79 -17.45
N ALA A 82 -11.53 14.08 -17.27
CA ALA A 82 -12.36 14.94 -16.42
C ALA A 82 -13.82 14.97 -16.91
N ALA A 83 -14.05 15.00 -18.23
CA ALA A 83 -15.38 14.96 -18.81
C ALA A 83 -16.11 13.63 -18.50
N ILE A 84 -15.40 12.49 -18.54
CA ILE A 84 -15.94 11.19 -18.17
C ILE A 84 -16.33 11.18 -16.68
N LEU A 85 -15.48 11.70 -15.79
CA LEU A 85 -15.77 11.83 -14.36
C LEU A 85 -16.97 12.77 -14.09
N LYS A 86 -17.02 13.92 -14.76
CA LYS A 86 -18.14 14.87 -14.64
C LYS A 86 -19.47 14.28 -15.07
N ALA A 87 -19.45 13.30 -15.97
CA ALA A 87 -20.68 12.64 -16.46
C ALA A 87 -21.22 11.61 -15.46
N THR A 88 -20.47 11.20 -14.45
CA THR A 88 -21.01 10.33 -13.37
C THR A 88 -22.02 11.13 -12.51
N PRO A 89 -23.03 10.47 -11.89
CA PRO A 89 -23.95 11.14 -10.99
C PRO A 89 -23.26 11.94 -9.88
N GLU A 90 -22.24 11.38 -9.21
CA GLU A 90 -21.45 12.07 -8.21
C GLU A 90 -20.70 13.26 -8.79
N GLY A 91 -20.14 13.13 -9.97
CA GLY A 91 -19.46 14.21 -10.69
C GLY A 91 -20.41 15.30 -11.15
N SER A 92 -21.68 14.99 -11.48
CA SER A 92 -22.68 15.94 -11.95
C SER A 92 -23.46 16.61 -10.81
N GLN A 93 -23.86 15.86 -9.80
CA GLN A 93 -24.72 16.35 -8.72
C GLN A 93 -23.95 17.02 -7.57
N ARG A 94 -22.84 16.45 -7.14
CA ARG A 94 -21.93 17.01 -6.10
C ARG A 94 -22.64 17.61 -4.88
N ILE A 95 -23.54 16.87 -4.28
CA ILE A 95 -24.33 17.35 -3.14
C ILE A 95 -23.51 17.23 -1.84
N GLY A 96 -23.37 18.33 -1.11
CA GLY A 96 -22.67 18.41 0.18
C GLY A 96 -21.13 18.50 0.07
N TYR A 97 -20.59 18.60 -1.14
CA TYR A 97 -19.14 18.73 -1.38
C TYR A 97 -18.85 19.42 -2.71
N PHE A 98 -17.65 19.93 -2.87
CA PHE A 98 -17.14 20.35 -4.17
C PHE A 98 -16.00 19.44 -4.61
N MET A 99 -15.75 19.39 -5.90
CA MET A 99 -14.65 18.62 -6.48
C MET A 99 -13.58 19.54 -7.04
N LYS A 100 -12.32 19.22 -6.79
CA LYS A 100 -11.18 20.00 -7.27
C LYS A 100 -10.18 19.10 -7.98
N GLU A 101 -9.89 19.45 -9.22
CA GLU A 101 -8.87 18.76 -10.02
C GLU A 101 -7.45 19.20 -9.67
N SER A 102 -6.54 18.27 -9.76
CA SER A 102 -5.11 18.53 -9.89
C SER A 102 -4.60 17.81 -11.15
N ARG A 103 -3.90 18.53 -12.01
CA ARG A 103 -3.36 18.04 -13.26
C ARG A 103 -1.86 18.28 -13.28
N LEU A 104 -1.09 17.19 -13.25
CA LEU A 104 0.36 17.27 -13.16
C LEU A 104 1.00 16.47 -14.30
N PHE A 105 2.16 16.92 -14.75
CA PHE A 105 3.06 16.10 -15.54
C PHE A 105 4.47 16.16 -14.95
N SER A 106 5.29 15.18 -15.32
CA SER A 106 6.70 15.14 -14.91
C SER A 106 7.57 14.66 -16.08
N TYR A 107 8.87 14.83 -15.91
CA TYR A 107 9.85 14.24 -16.79
C TYR A 107 10.38 12.94 -16.17
N VAL A 108 10.66 11.96 -17.01
CA VAL A 108 11.43 10.79 -16.58
C VAL A 108 12.91 11.17 -16.66
N HIS A 109 13.58 11.13 -15.54
CA HIS A 109 14.98 11.53 -15.47
C HIS A 109 15.94 10.34 -15.65
N PRO A 110 17.17 10.57 -16.15
CA PRO A 110 18.17 9.51 -16.24
C PRO A 110 18.42 8.73 -14.94
N PRO A 111 18.35 9.33 -13.74
CA PRO A 111 18.41 8.57 -12.49
C PRO A 111 17.33 7.53 -12.32
N ASP A 112 16.17 7.69 -13.00
CA ASP A 112 15.04 6.76 -12.94
C ASP A 112 15.10 5.67 -14.01
N LEU A 113 16.02 5.79 -14.97
CA LEU A 113 16.14 4.87 -16.10
C LEU A 113 17.49 4.14 -16.07
N PRO A 114 17.54 2.85 -16.39
CA PRO A 114 18.79 2.15 -16.68
C PRO A 114 19.52 2.76 -17.87
N SER A 115 20.83 2.59 -17.94
CA SER A 115 21.62 2.99 -19.11
C SER A 115 21.06 2.38 -20.39
N GLY A 116 20.99 3.18 -21.46
CA GLY A 116 20.48 2.76 -22.77
C GLY A 116 18.97 2.90 -22.97
N PHE A 117 18.21 3.27 -21.95
CA PHE A 117 16.78 3.57 -22.11
C PHE A 117 16.57 5.09 -22.29
N ALA A 118 15.83 5.44 -23.33
CA ALA A 118 15.42 6.82 -23.55
C ALA A 118 14.16 7.16 -22.73
N ALA A 119 14.00 8.43 -22.37
CA ALA A 119 12.76 8.94 -21.74
C ALA A 119 11.65 9.04 -22.79
N ALA A 120 11.10 7.90 -23.20
CA ALA A 120 10.10 7.81 -24.28
C ALA A 120 8.70 8.24 -23.85
N ARG A 121 8.54 8.83 -22.65
CA ARG A 121 7.23 9.16 -22.09
C ARG A 121 7.26 10.39 -21.20
N LEU A 122 6.11 11.03 -21.10
CA LEU A 122 5.81 12.06 -20.09
C LEU A 122 4.76 11.48 -19.14
N PRO A 123 5.12 11.16 -17.87
CA PRO A 123 4.16 10.74 -16.88
C PRO A 123 3.15 11.83 -16.57
N LEU A 124 1.86 11.46 -16.52
CA LEU A 124 0.76 12.35 -16.17
C LEU A 124 0.08 11.85 -14.91
N ARG A 125 -0.36 12.77 -14.08
CA ARG A 125 -1.23 12.49 -12.96
C ARG A 125 -2.45 13.40 -13.01
N PHE A 126 -3.60 12.76 -12.93
CA PHE A 126 -4.86 13.42 -12.66
C PHE A 126 -5.33 12.99 -11.28
N SER A 127 -5.72 13.93 -10.46
CA SER A 127 -6.45 13.62 -9.24
C SER A 127 -7.64 14.55 -9.09
N CYS A 128 -8.71 14.02 -8.51
CA CYS A 128 -9.88 14.79 -8.17
C CYS A 128 -10.19 14.58 -6.69
N GLY A 129 -10.06 15.62 -5.90
CA GLY A 129 -10.33 15.63 -4.47
C GLY A 129 -11.78 16.01 -4.18
N PHE A 130 -12.35 15.36 -3.15
CA PHE A 130 -13.70 15.61 -2.63
C PHE A 130 -13.60 16.44 -1.37
N PHE A 131 -14.06 17.68 -1.42
CA PHE A 131 -13.99 18.64 -0.32
C PHE A 131 -15.38 18.88 0.25
N PRO A 132 -15.75 18.26 1.36
CA PRO A 132 -17.02 18.50 2.02
C PRO A 132 -17.14 19.95 2.51
N PHE A 133 -18.33 20.51 2.47
CA PHE A 133 -18.61 21.79 3.11
C PHE A 133 -18.80 21.62 4.61
N TYR A 134 -17.77 21.31 5.35
CA TYR A 134 -17.89 20.95 6.76
C TYR A 134 -17.07 21.81 7.71
N ASN A 135 -16.21 22.70 7.20
CA ASN A 135 -15.41 23.56 8.06
C ASN A 135 -16.03 24.96 8.15
N THR A 136 -15.84 25.64 9.27
CA THR A 136 -16.21 27.06 9.43
C THR A 136 -15.51 27.95 8.41
N ASP A 137 -14.32 27.55 7.93
CA ASP A 137 -13.55 28.29 6.93
C ASP A 137 -14.19 28.24 5.53
N THR A 138 -15.08 27.29 5.27
CA THR A 138 -15.82 27.22 4.01
C THR A 138 -17.05 28.13 3.99
N LEU A 139 -17.48 28.64 5.15
CA LEU A 139 -18.57 29.60 5.25
C LEU A 139 -18.00 30.99 5.56
N ARG A 140 -17.86 31.85 4.54
CA ARG A 140 -17.37 33.24 4.67
C ARG A 140 -18.50 34.20 4.38
N ASN A 141 -18.77 35.12 5.34
CA ASN A 141 -19.82 36.11 5.19
C ASN A 141 -21.20 35.53 4.78
N GLY A 142 -21.55 34.37 5.33
CA GLY A 142 -22.79 33.69 4.97
C GLY A 142 -22.78 32.96 3.63
N VAL A 143 -21.64 32.94 2.92
CA VAL A 143 -21.49 32.27 1.63
C VAL A 143 -20.51 31.08 1.76
N TRP A 144 -20.91 29.91 1.31
CA TRP A 144 -20.04 28.76 1.23
C TRP A 144 -19.02 28.96 0.11
N VAL A 145 -17.75 28.90 0.45
CA VAL A 145 -16.64 28.98 -0.51
C VAL A 145 -15.85 27.67 -0.52
N ALA A 146 -15.24 27.37 -1.65
CA ALA A 146 -14.35 26.23 -1.76
C ALA A 146 -13.11 26.44 -0.89
N ASP A 147 -12.86 25.53 0.05
CA ASP A 147 -11.66 25.57 0.86
C ASP A 147 -10.41 25.27 0.01
N ARG A 148 -9.28 25.87 0.40
CA ARG A 148 -8.01 25.72 -0.31
C ARG A 148 -7.11 24.65 0.30
N GLY A 149 -7.40 24.18 1.47
CA GLY A 149 -6.53 23.30 2.23
C GLY A 149 -7.29 22.22 2.98
N GLY A 150 -6.58 21.19 3.34
CA GLY A 150 -7.04 20.08 4.13
C GLY A 150 -6.78 18.74 3.46
N GLU A 151 -6.60 17.71 4.25
CA GLU A 151 -6.57 16.34 3.77
C GLU A 151 -7.95 15.98 3.24
N THR A 152 -7.98 15.51 2.01
CA THR A 152 -9.21 15.11 1.35
C THR A 152 -9.06 13.78 0.69
N GLU A 153 -10.16 13.09 0.55
CA GLU A 153 -10.23 11.91 -0.30
C GLU A 153 -10.06 12.32 -1.75
N SER A 154 -9.30 11.56 -2.49
CA SER A 154 -9.08 11.83 -3.90
C SER A 154 -9.03 10.53 -4.69
N VAL A 155 -9.58 10.57 -5.90
CA VAL A 155 -9.34 9.55 -6.91
C VAL A 155 -8.09 9.93 -7.71
N TYR A 156 -7.24 8.96 -7.99
CA TYR A 156 -5.97 9.17 -8.67
C TYR A 156 -5.88 8.33 -9.93
N PHE A 157 -5.48 8.98 -11.01
CA PHE A 157 -5.24 8.38 -12.31
C PHE A 157 -3.83 8.75 -12.76
N GLU A 158 -2.99 7.74 -12.98
CA GLU A 158 -1.60 7.93 -13.36
C GLU A 158 -1.36 7.33 -14.75
N PHE A 159 -1.12 8.19 -15.73
CA PHE A 159 -0.77 7.78 -17.09
C PHE A 159 0.74 7.70 -17.24
N ASN A 160 1.19 6.75 -18.05
CA ASN A 160 2.59 6.56 -18.40
C ASN A 160 3.52 6.33 -17.20
N LEU A 161 2.96 5.82 -16.09
CA LEU A 161 3.71 5.31 -14.95
C LEU A 161 3.55 3.80 -14.92
N LEU A 162 4.67 3.09 -14.81
CA LEU A 162 4.64 1.64 -14.64
C LEU A 162 4.13 1.29 -13.24
N PRO A 163 3.34 0.22 -13.11
CA PRO A 163 2.68 -0.10 -11.86
C PRO A 163 3.61 -0.68 -10.76
N GLY A 164 4.90 -0.81 -11.02
CA GLY A 164 5.85 -1.43 -10.11
C GLY A 164 6.09 -0.74 -8.78
N LYS A 165 5.97 0.58 -8.73
CA LYS A 165 6.11 1.34 -7.47
C LYS A 165 4.83 1.40 -6.62
N LEU A 166 3.81 0.65 -7.00
CA LEU A 166 2.51 0.72 -6.33
C LEU A 166 2.53 0.20 -4.91
N ARG A 167 3.48 -0.70 -4.57
CA ARG A 167 3.58 -1.23 -3.19
C ARG A 167 4.94 -1.77 -2.83
N SER A 168 5.36 -1.29 -1.86
CA SER A 168 6.15 -1.44 -0.67
C SER A 168 6.94 -2.74 -0.39
N ASN A 169 6.97 -3.75 -1.21
CA ASN A 169 7.75 -4.93 -0.94
C ASN A 169 8.87 -5.09 -1.98
N VAL A 170 9.72 -4.09 -2.07
CA VAL A 170 11.00 -4.25 -2.77
C VAL A 170 11.79 -5.29 -2.01
N ILE A 171 12.06 -6.41 -2.67
CA ILE A 171 12.81 -7.54 -2.11
C ILE A 171 14.31 -7.32 -2.25
N ALA A 172 14.71 -6.73 -3.37
CA ALA A 172 16.11 -6.49 -3.66
C ALA A 172 16.30 -5.25 -4.51
N LYS A 173 17.48 -4.64 -4.42
CA LYS A 173 17.87 -3.47 -5.19
C LYS A 173 19.21 -3.71 -5.86
N GLU A 174 19.27 -3.46 -7.14
CA GLU A 174 20.53 -3.49 -7.90
C GLU A 174 21.06 -2.07 -8.01
N GLU A 175 22.14 -1.80 -7.32
CA GLU A 175 22.81 -0.51 -7.37
C GLU A 175 23.42 -0.25 -8.75
N ARG A 176 23.24 0.98 -9.25
CA ARG A 176 23.70 1.39 -10.59
C ARG A 176 24.86 2.36 -10.57
N GLY A 177 25.30 2.73 -9.39
CA GLY A 177 26.36 3.71 -9.18
C GLY A 177 25.89 4.97 -8.45
N PRO A 178 26.79 5.88 -8.15
CA PRO A 178 26.46 7.11 -7.44
C PRO A 178 25.50 7.97 -8.26
N ASN A 179 24.52 8.55 -7.58
CA ASN A 179 23.50 9.45 -8.15
C ASN A 179 22.50 8.80 -9.13
N LEU A 180 22.46 7.47 -9.24
CA LEU A 180 21.45 6.75 -10.00
C LEU A 180 20.52 6.00 -9.05
N ASN A 181 19.21 6.03 -9.32
CA ASN A 181 18.28 5.22 -8.58
C ASN A 181 18.53 3.72 -8.85
N PRO A 182 18.47 2.86 -7.84
CA PRO A 182 18.63 1.43 -8.03
C PRO A 182 17.50 0.85 -8.88
N ILE A 183 17.76 -0.28 -9.53
CA ILE A 183 16.69 -1.09 -10.12
C ILE A 183 16.08 -1.92 -8.99
N GLU A 184 14.78 -1.79 -8.82
CA GLU A 184 14.04 -2.48 -7.75
C GLU A 184 13.44 -3.78 -8.29
N PHE A 185 13.58 -4.86 -7.50
CA PHE A 185 12.98 -6.17 -7.74
C PHE A 185 11.92 -6.43 -6.69
N TYR A 186 10.73 -6.82 -7.13
CA TYR A 186 9.57 -7.03 -6.28
C TYR A 186 8.71 -8.19 -6.80
N PRO A 187 7.89 -8.81 -5.93
CA PRO A 187 6.98 -9.85 -6.36
C PRO A 187 6.00 -9.33 -7.40
N ARG A 188 5.82 -10.08 -8.50
CA ARG A 188 4.85 -9.74 -9.53
C ARG A 188 3.48 -9.53 -8.87
N PRO A 189 2.80 -8.41 -9.12
CA PRO A 189 1.46 -8.18 -8.61
C PRO A 189 0.50 -9.31 -9.01
N ASP A 190 -0.35 -9.71 -8.09
CA ASP A 190 -1.42 -10.65 -8.40
C ASP A 190 -2.47 -9.96 -9.28
N LEU A 191 -2.72 -10.53 -10.46
CA LEU A 191 -3.68 -10.03 -11.44
C LEU A 191 -4.91 -10.95 -11.57
N SER A 192 -5.09 -11.89 -10.65
CA SER A 192 -6.21 -12.83 -10.67
C SER A 192 -7.57 -12.15 -10.49
N VAL A 193 -7.56 -10.98 -9.85
CA VAL A 193 -8.76 -10.16 -9.66
C VAL A 193 -8.95 -9.24 -10.86
N THR A 194 -10.16 -9.22 -11.42
CA THR A 194 -10.53 -8.28 -12.49
C THR A 194 -11.75 -7.45 -12.11
N TYR A 195 -11.76 -6.20 -12.54
CA TYR A 195 -12.91 -5.31 -12.43
C TYR A 195 -13.26 -4.74 -13.80
N ARG A 196 -14.51 -4.94 -14.23
CA ARG A 196 -14.97 -4.53 -15.58
C ARG A 196 -14.07 -5.07 -16.71
N GLY A 197 -13.49 -6.26 -16.52
CA GLY A 197 -12.58 -6.88 -17.50
C GLY A 197 -11.13 -6.39 -17.44
N PHE A 198 -10.79 -5.46 -16.58
CA PHE A 198 -9.42 -4.97 -16.40
C PHE A 198 -8.77 -5.57 -15.16
N PRO A 199 -7.48 -5.91 -15.19
CA PRO A 199 -6.77 -6.48 -14.06
C PRO A 199 -6.65 -5.46 -12.91
N VAL A 200 -6.81 -5.96 -11.68
CA VAL A 200 -6.64 -5.19 -10.45
C VAL A 200 -5.44 -5.76 -9.69
N ALA A 201 -4.30 -5.08 -9.78
CA ALA A 201 -3.05 -5.52 -9.18
C ALA A 201 -3.18 -5.60 -7.65
N ASP A 202 -2.88 -6.77 -7.10
CA ASP A 202 -3.01 -7.10 -5.67
C ASP A 202 -4.39 -6.71 -5.08
N GLY A 203 -5.43 -6.73 -5.91
CA GLY A 203 -6.79 -6.34 -5.53
C GLY A 203 -6.96 -4.85 -5.21
N GLN A 204 -6.03 -3.98 -5.66
CA GLN A 204 -6.03 -2.58 -5.21
C GLN A 204 -5.94 -1.53 -6.32
N ASP A 205 -5.11 -1.75 -7.33
CA ASP A 205 -4.86 -0.76 -8.37
C ASP A 205 -5.30 -1.31 -9.72
N LEU A 206 -6.24 -0.61 -10.35
CA LEU A 206 -6.76 -1.00 -11.65
C LEU A 206 -5.76 -0.59 -12.73
N ILE A 207 -5.44 -1.50 -13.63
CA ILE A 207 -4.48 -1.28 -14.69
C ILE A 207 -5.20 -1.37 -16.05
N LEU A 208 -5.12 -0.30 -16.81
CA LEU A 208 -5.60 -0.25 -18.20
C LEU A 208 -4.42 -0.14 -19.14
N THR A 209 -4.36 -1.06 -20.08
CA THR A 209 -3.35 -1.06 -21.15
C THR A 209 -4.05 -1.19 -22.50
N ARG A 210 -3.40 -0.70 -23.55
CA ARG A 210 -3.73 -1.03 -24.94
C ARG A 210 -2.52 -1.70 -25.56
N GLY A 211 -2.67 -2.88 -26.07
CA GLY A 211 -1.61 -3.58 -26.77
C GLY A 211 -0.76 -4.48 -25.89
N GLY A 212 -1.10 -5.54 -25.50
CA GLY A 212 -0.48 -6.79 -25.05
C GLY A 212 0.97 -6.82 -24.49
N ARG A 213 1.61 -5.66 -24.28
CA ARG A 213 2.92 -5.59 -23.65
C ARG A 213 2.78 -5.72 -22.16
N ASP A 214 3.63 -6.54 -21.55
CA ASP A 214 3.71 -6.68 -20.11
C ASP A 214 4.50 -5.51 -19.52
N PRO A 215 3.94 -4.76 -18.55
CA PRO A 215 4.66 -3.69 -17.88
C PRO A 215 5.81 -4.18 -17.00
N TRP A 216 5.96 -5.48 -16.81
CA TRP A 216 7.00 -6.12 -16.00
C TRP A 216 7.88 -7.06 -16.81
N ILE A 217 9.11 -7.23 -16.35
CA ILE A 217 10.05 -8.22 -16.86
C ILE A 217 10.46 -9.14 -15.72
N ALA A 218 10.42 -10.44 -15.96
CA ALA A 218 10.94 -11.42 -15.02
C ALA A 218 12.44 -11.19 -14.76
N VAL A 219 12.85 -11.23 -13.50
CA VAL A 219 14.25 -11.07 -13.13
C VAL A 219 14.94 -12.43 -13.15
N PRO A 220 16.12 -12.57 -13.80
CA PRO A 220 16.91 -13.80 -13.72
C PRO A 220 17.34 -14.10 -12.28
N TYR A 221 17.31 -15.38 -11.90
CA TYR A 221 17.57 -15.81 -10.53
C TYR A 221 18.94 -15.37 -9.99
N GLY A 222 19.99 -15.58 -10.77
CA GLY A 222 21.34 -15.15 -10.36
C GLY A 222 21.44 -13.65 -10.12
N ARG A 223 20.75 -12.83 -10.95
CA ARG A 223 20.69 -11.38 -10.80
C ARG A 223 19.89 -10.99 -9.54
N ALA A 224 18.74 -11.61 -9.32
CA ALA A 224 17.91 -11.33 -8.15
C ALA A 224 18.62 -11.71 -6.85
N LEU A 225 19.24 -12.89 -6.80
CA LEU A 225 19.95 -13.38 -5.61
C LEU A 225 21.17 -12.51 -5.28
N LYS A 226 21.94 -12.11 -6.31
CA LYS A 226 23.07 -11.18 -6.14
C LYS A 226 22.63 -9.84 -5.57
N ALA A 227 21.53 -9.29 -6.07
CA ALA A 227 20.98 -8.02 -5.60
C ALA A 227 20.36 -8.11 -4.19
N ALA A 228 19.86 -9.29 -3.80
CA ALA A 228 19.29 -9.54 -2.48
C ALA A 228 20.35 -9.78 -1.38
N LEU A 229 21.57 -10.18 -1.77
CA LEU A 229 22.61 -10.57 -0.81
C LEU A 229 22.94 -9.49 0.23
N PRO A 230 23.07 -8.19 -0.12
CA PRO A 230 23.29 -7.13 0.87
C PRO A 230 22.17 -7.00 1.92
N GLU A 231 20.93 -7.23 1.55
CA GLU A 231 19.81 -7.20 2.49
C GLU A 231 19.82 -8.44 3.41
N TYR A 232 20.14 -9.62 2.89
CA TYR A 232 20.38 -10.81 3.71
C TYR A 232 21.55 -10.60 4.71
N GLU A 233 22.62 -9.97 4.26
CA GLU A 233 23.77 -9.66 5.12
C GLU A 233 23.39 -8.71 6.28
N LYS A 234 22.68 -7.65 5.97
CA LYS A 234 22.17 -6.70 6.97
C LYS A 234 21.24 -7.35 7.98
N ASP A 235 20.38 -8.26 7.52
CA ASP A 235 19.47 -9.00 8.40
C ASP A 235 20.22 -10.01 9.27
N ARG A 236 21.25 -10.70 8.73
CA ARG A 236 22.18 -11.53 9.50
C ARG A 236 22.82 -10.73 10.63
N ASP A 237 23.44 -9.59 10.31
CA ASP A 237 24.12 -8.74 11.30
C ASP A 237 23.18 -8.25 12.39
N THR A 238 21.93 -8.00 12.04
CA THR A 238 20.88 -7.62 12.99
C THR A 238 20.49 -8.80 13.87
N ALA A 239 20.36 -9.99 13.29
CA ALA A 239 20.02 -11.21 14.01
C ALA A 239 21.15 -11.65 14.97
N GLU A 240 22.41 -11.56 14.53
CA GLU A 240 23.58 -11.90 15.36
C GLU A 240 23.67 -10.99 16.59
N ARG A 241 23.54 -9.67 16.40
CA ARG A 241 23.51 -8.72 17.52
C ARG A 241 22.39 -9.04 18.50
N ARG A 242 21.18 -9.27 17.98
CA ARG A 242 20.05 -9.61 18.82
C ARG A 242 20.24 -10.93 19.59
N LEU A 243 20.80 -11.95 18.92
CA LEU A 243 21.09 -13.22 19.58
C LEU A 243 22.10 -13.06 20.73
N ALA A 244 23.11 -12.21 20.52
CA ALA A 244 24.06 -11.87 21.56
C ALA A 244 23.39 -11.17 22.76
N ASP A 245 22.48 -10.22 22.49
CA ASP A 245 21.71 -9.53 23.55
C ASP A 245 20.78 -10.49 24.29
N LEU A 246 20.11 -11.40 23.59
CA LEU A 246 19.25 -12.42 24.18
C LEU A 246 20.04 -13.42 25.06
N LYS A 247 21.21 -13.86 24.60
CA LYS A 247 22.10 -14.73 25.40
C LYS A 247 22.61 -14.02 26.66
N LYS A 248 22.91 -12.73 26.56
CA LYS A 248 23.26 -11.93 27.71
C LYS A 248 22.09 -11.82 28.70
N ALA A 249 20.90 -11.51 28.22
CA ALA A 249 19.68 -11.45 29.05
C ALA A 249 19.33 -12.81 29.66
N GLU A 250 19.53 -13.92 28.94
CA GLU A 250 19.40 -15.27 29.49
C GLU A 250 20.36 -15.50 30.65
N ALA A 251 21.67 -15.21 30.44
CA ALA A 251 22.66 -15.36 31.50
C ALA A 251 22.36 -14.52 32.73
N GLU A 252 21.90 -13.29 32.57
CA GLU A 252 21.46 -12.42 33.66
C GLU A 252 20.24 -13.03 34.39
N THR A 253 19.21 -13.47 33.67
CA THR A 253 17.97 -14.03 34.22
C THR A 253 18.21 -15.38 34.93
N LEU A 254 19.17 -16.18 34.47
CA LEU A 254 19.55 -17.44 35.09
C LEU A 254 20.48 -17.23 36.31
N SER A 255 21.02 -16.04 36.52
CA SER A 255 21.99 -15.78 37.57
C SER A 255 21.36 -15.84 38.96
N PRO A 256 22.12 -16.24 40.01
CA PRO A 256 21.68 -16.12 41.40
C PRO A 256 21.36 -14.68 41.84
N ALA A 257 22.05 -13.71 41.23
CA ALA A 257 21.82 -12.29 41.50
C ALA A 257 20.40 -11.82 41.09
N TYR A 258 19.89 -12.31 39.95
CA TYR A 258 18.51 -12.00 39.55
C TYR A 258 17.48 -12.56 40.51
N GLU A 259 17.68 -13.81 40.97
CA GLU A 259 16.82 -14.40 41.97
C GLU A 259 16.85 -13.60 43.28
N GLN A 260 18.02 -13.19 43.71
CA GLN A 260 18.17 -12.38 44.93
C GLN A 260 17.47 -11.03 44.75
N GLN A 261 17.60 -10.38 43.63
CA GLN A 261 16.90 -9.13 43.30
C GLN A 261 15.37 -9.29 43.41
N MET A 262 14.82 -10.38 42.86
CA MET A 262 13.40 -10.70 42.98
C MET A 262 12.94 -10.90 44.42
N ARG A 263 13.76 -11.58 45.24
CA ARG A 263 13.52 -11.78 46.68
C ARG A 263 13.56 -10.45 47.44
N ASP A 264 14.57 -9.62 47.19
CA ASP A 264 14.72 -8.30 47.81
C ASP A 264 13.55 -7.38 47.43
N HIS A 265 13.10 -7.43 46.17
CA HIS A 265 11.92 -6.69 45.76
C HIS A 265 10.66 -7.16 46.46
N LEU A 266 10.45 -8.46 46.60
CA LEU A 266 9.33 -9.04 47.34
C LEU A 266 9.34 -8.60 48.79
N GLU A 267 10.51 -8.68 49.44
CA GLU A 267 10.67 -8.25 50.86
C GLU A 267 10.36 -6.77 51.02
N LYS A 268 10.88 -5.93 50.13
CA LYS A 268 10.64 -4.48 50.16
C LYS A 268 9.17 -4.11 49.99
N THR A 269 8.44 -4.83 49.11
CA THR A 269 7.05 -4.48 48.74
C THR A 269 6.01 -5.17 49.61
N SER A 270 6.32 -6.32 50.18
CA SER A 270 5.37 -7.17 50.86
C SER A 270 5.89 -7.76 52.19
N GLY A 271 7.07 -7.43 52.65
CA GLY A 271 7.71 -8.02 53.82
C GLY A 271 6.91 -7.88 55.10
N SER A 272 6.17 -6.78 55.28
CA SER A 272 5.27 -6.59 56.42
C SER A 272 4.15 -7.64 56.52
N LEU A 273 3.79 -8.28 55.41
CA LEU A 273 2.79 -9.36 55.40
C LEU A 273 3.29 -10.62 56.12
N ARG A 274 4.60 -10.78 56.28
CA ARG A 274 5.18 -11.94 56.97
C ARG A 274 4.63 -12.08 58.40
N THR A 275 4.47 -10.97 59.10
CA THR A 275 3.92 -10.91 60.47
C THR A 275 2.43 -10.61 60.50
N GLN A 276 1.93 -9.76 59.62
CA GLN A 276 0.54 -9.32 59.61
C GLN A 276 -0.43 -10.35 58.99
N ASN A 277 0.00 -11.07 57.96
CA ASN A 277 -0.82 -12.09 57.28
C ASN A 277 0.08 -13.16 56.61
N PRO A 278 0.53 -14.17 57.38
CA PRO A 278 1.44 -15.21 56.92
C PRO A 278 0.92 -15.98 55.70
N ALA A 279 -0.37 -16.25 55.60
CA ALA A 279 -0.96 -16.96 54.46
C ALA A 279 -0.86 -16.13 53.17
N LYS A 280 -1.09 -14.82 53.24
CA LYS A 280 -0.92 -13.90 52.10
C LYS A 280 0.55 -13.75 51.71
N TRP A 281 1.46 -13.77 52.68
CA TRP A 281 2.90 -13.78 52.41
C TRP A 281 3.32 -15.04 51.64
N GLN A 282 2.90 -16.24 52.08
CA GLN A 282 3.17 -17.47 51.34
C GLN A 282 2.65 -17.44 49.90
N GLY A 283 1.45 -16.88 49.70
CA GLY A 283 0.90 -16.69 48.38
C GLY A 283 1.76 -15.76 47.47
N ARG A 284 2.36 -14.71 48.05
CA ARG A 284 3.28 -13.80 47.34
C ARG A 284 4.60 -14.48 46.99
N VAL A 285 5.18 -15.27 47.89
CA VAL A 285 6.38 -16.08 47.65
C VAL A 285 6.13 -17.05 46.51
N ALA A 286 5.06 -17.83 46.56
CA ALA A 286 4.72 -18.77 45.48
C ALA A 286 4.45 -18.08 44.11
N SER A 287 3.92 -16.85 44.13
CA SER A 287 3.74 -16.05 42.92
C SER A 287 5.09 -15.62 42.32
N MET A 288 6.01 -15.13 43.15
CA MET A 288 7.36 -14.75 42.72
C MET A 288 8.14 -15.94 42.14
N GLU A 289 8.04 -17.12 42.78
CA GLU A 289 8.70 -18.34 42.29
C GLU A 289 8.18 -18.78 40.93
N ARG A 290 6.87 -18.71 40.72
CA ARG A 290 6.27 -18.97 39.38
C ARG A 290 6.74 -17.96 38.34
N GLU A 291 6.81 -16.67 38.70
CA GLU A 291 7.29 -15.61 37.82
C GLU A 291 8.78 -15.82 37.44
N LEU A 292 9.59 -16.17 38.45
CA LEU A 292 11.00 -16.49 38.23
C LEU A 292 11.18 -17.69 37.29
N ALA A 293 10.42 -18.77 37.49
CA ALA A 293 10.45 -19.93 36.63
C ALA A 293 10.01 -19.57 35.18
N TYR A 294 8.93 -18.81 35.05
CA TYR A 294 8.45 -18.34 33.75
C TYR A 294 9.48 -17.47 33.02
N ASN A 295 10.10 -16.50 33.75
CA ASN A 295 11.09 -15.62 33.15
C ASN A 295 12.34 -16.37 32.66
N ARG A 296 12.79 -17.38 33.46
CA ARG A 296 13.90 -18.25 33.11
C ARG A 296 13.61 -19.10 31.86
N GLU A 297 12.44 -19.74 31.83
CA GLU A 297 11.99 -20.51 30.66
C GLU A 297 11.87 -19.63 29.42
N LYS A 298 11.26 -18.46 29.55
CA LYS A 298 11.10 -17.50 28.47
C LYS A 298 12.46 -17.03 27.93
N ALA A 299 13.39 -16.63 28.81
CA ALA A 299 14.74 -16.20 28.43
C ALA A 299 15.51 -17.29 27.70
N SER A 300 15.49 -18.53 28.19
CA SER A 300 16.11 -19.68 27.53
C SER A 300 15.49 -19.97 26.17
N ARG A 301 14.18 -19.92 26.06
CA ARG A 301 13.48 -20.11 24.77
C ARG A 301 13.82 -19.04 23.75
N GLU A 302 13.90 -17.77 24.17
CA GLU A 302 14.22 -16.66 23.27
C GLU A 302 15.69 -16.64 22.83
N ALA A 303 16.61 -17.03 23.74
CA ALA A 303 18.04 -17.13 23.45
C ALA A 303 18.42 -18.37 22.59
N ASN A 304 17.55 -19.37 22.59
CA ASN A 304 17.72 -20.64 21.86
C ASN A 304 16.50 -20.87 20.96
N PRO A 305 16.37 -20.15 19.84
CA PRO A 305 15.23 -20.29 18.94
C PRO A 305 15.15 -21.72 18.42
N GLN A 306 14.00 -22.36 18.66
CA GLN A 306 13.79 -23.77 18.37
C GLN A 306 13.46 -23.99 16.88
N ARG A 307 13.83 -25.17 16.41
CA ARG A 307 13.30 -25.77 15.18
C ARG A 307 11.82 -26.16 15.42
N ASP A 308 11.02 -26.14 14.36
CA ASP A 308 9.66 -26.67 14.43
C ASP A 308 9.67 -28.18 14.74
N GLN A 309 8.47 -28.76 14.99
CA GLN A 309 8.32 -30.18 15.31
C GLN A 309 8.85 -31.11 14.21
N ASN A 310 9.06 -30.59 12.98
CA ASN A 310 9.59 -31.32 11.83
C ASN A 310 11.09 -31.09 11.66
N GLY A 311 11.75 -30.38 12.58
CA GLY A 311 13.17 -30.07 12.51
C GLY A 311 13.53 -28.94 11.54
N ASN A 312 12.51 -28.28 10.95
CA ASN A 312 12.72 -27.11 10.09
C ASN A 312 12.95 -25.86 10.94
N TRP A 313 13.90 -25.06 10.53
CA TRP A 313 14.06 -23.74 11.12
C TRP A 313 12.89 -22.84 10.71
N TYR A 314 12.32 -22.12 11.65
CA TYR A 314 11.72 -20.86 11.27
C TYR A 314 12.77 -20.06 10.48
N TRP A 315 12.31 -19.28 9.48
CA TRP A 315 13.24 -18.46 8.71
C TRP A 315 14.19 -17.71 9.65
N HIS A 316 15.48 -18.01 9.53
CA HIS A 316 16.50 -17.38 10.36
C HIS A 316 17.47 -16.64 9.46
N PRO A 317 17.68 -15.30 9.69
CA PRO A 317 18.51 -14.49 8.79
C PRO A 317 19.94 -15.00 8.61
N ILE A 318 20.53 -15.59 9.65
CA ILE A 318 21.90 -16.12 9.62
C ILE A 318 21.99 -17.28 8.60
N ASP A 319 21.04 -18.21 8.68
CA ASP A 319 21.01 -19.36 7.76
C ASP A 319 20.62 -18.91 6.35
N ALA A 320 19.68 -17.97 6.22
CA ALA A 320 19.26 -17.42 4.94
C ALA A 320 20.41 -16.76 4.18
N TYR A 321 21.25 -15.99 4.87
CA TYR A 321 22.47 -15.40 4.29
C TYR A 321 23.48 -16.46 3.86
N ALA A 322 23.75 -17.45 4.74
CA ALA A 322 24.70 -18.51 4.44
C ALA A 322 24.25 -19.36 3.24
N ASP A 323 22.96 -19.66 3.15
CA ASP A 323 22.38 -20.39 2.02
C ASP A 323 22.41 -19.58 0.72
N ALA A 324 22.04 -18.30 0.77
CA ALA A 324 22.08 -17.42 -0.38
C ALA A 324 23.50 -17.27 -0.94
N SER A 325 24.49 -17.08 -0.05
CA SER A 325 25.91 -16.95 -0.42
C SER A 325 26.44 -18.24 -1.05
N ARG A 326 26.15 -19.40 -0.45
CA ARG A 326 26.55 -20.71 -0.95
C ARG A 326 25.93 -21.02 -2.30
N ARG A 327 24.62 -20.74 -2.43
CA ARG A 327 23.89 -20.93 -3.68
C ARG A 327 24.45 -20.06 -4.80
N LEU A 328 24.72 -18.78 -4.53
CA LEU A 328 25.30 -17.88 -5.51
C LEU A 328 26.68 -18.34 -5.99
N ALA A 329 27.52 -18.87 -5.08
CA ALA A 329 28.86 -19.37 -5.40
C ALA A 329 28.83 -20.68 -6.25
N SER A 330 27.80 -21.52 -6.11
CA SER A 330 27.71 -22.82 -6.78
C SER A 330 26.74 -22.85 -7.97
N MET A 331 26.10 -21.71 -8.29
CA MET A 331 25.06 -21.61 -9.31
C MET A 331 25.61 -21.81 -10.72
N THR A 332 24.98 -22.67 -11.51
CA THR A 332 25.27 -22.79 -12.94
C THR A 332 24.70 -21.64 -13.74
N ALA A 333 25.23 -21.42 -14.95
CA ALA A 333 24.71 -20.37 -15.85
C ALA A 333 23.24 -20.64 -16.25
N GLU A 334 22.86 -21.90 -16.41
CA GLU A 334 21.48 -22.27 -16.70
C GLU A 334 20.57 -21.95 -15.53
N GLU A 335 20.93 -22.33 -14.31
CA GLU A 335 20.18 -22.00 -13.11
C GLU A 335 20.07 -20.46 -12.90
N ALA A 336 21.16 -19.76 -13.11
CA ALA A 336 21.20 -18.29 -13.00
C ALA A 336 20.26 -17.58 -13.96
N SER A 337 20.00 -18.14 -15.14
CA SER A 337 19.12 -17.57 -16.18
C SER A 337 17.63 -17.85 -15.94
N ARG A 338 17.26 -18.80 -15.08
CA ARG A 338 15.87 -19.09 -14.76
C ARG A 338 15.18 -17.90 -14.12
N PRO A 339 13.86 -17.70 -14.30
CA PRO A 339 13.15 -16.64 -13.59
C PRO A 339 13.31 -16.81 -12.07
N ALA A 340 13.50 -15.70 -11.37
CA ALA A 340 13.49 -15.66 -9.92
C ALA A 340 12.06 -15.63 -9.37
N CYS A 341 11.88 -16.14 -8.16
CA CYS A 341 10.68 -15.91 -7.37
C CYS A 341 11.03 -15.66 -5.91
N PHE A 342 10.11 -15.09 -5.17
CA PHE A 342 10.22 -14.88 -3.73
C PHE A 342 9.22 -15.77 -3.00
N GLU A 343 9.75 -16.61 -2.13
CA GLU A 343 8.98 -17.46 -1.23
C GLU A 343 8.92 -16.78 0.14
N GLU A 344 7.75 -16.23 0.46
CA GLU A 344 7.52 -15.55 1.74
C GLU A 344 7.39 -16.59 2.86
N VAL A 345 8.10 -16.38 3.98
CA VAL A 345 7.97 -17.23 5.16
C VAL A 345 7.01 -16.58 6.16
N PRO A 346 5.89 -17.24 6.50
CA PRO A 346 4.93 -16.70 7.45
C PRO A 346 5.52 -16.58 8.86
N GLY A 347 5.21 -15.52 9.57
CA GLY A 347 5.35 -15.46 11.04
C GLY A 347 6.20 -14.33 11.61
N GLU A 348 7.12 -13.71 10.87
CA GLU A 348 7.97 -12.63 11.42
C GLU A 348 7.75 -11.28 10.73
N GLN A 349 6.55 -10.76 10.83
CA GLN A 349 6.24 -9.45 10.26
C GLN A 349 6.96 -8.32 11.02
N GLY A 350 7.81 -7.58 10.31
CA GLY A 350 8.31 -6.27 10.73
C GLY A 350 9.72 -6.19 11.30
N ARG A 351 10.44 -7.28 11.53
CA ARG A 351 11.78 -7.26 12.15
C ARG A 351 12.94 -7.22 11.18
N TYR A 352 12.78 -7.85 10.02
CA TYR A 352 13.83 -8.02 9.02
C TYR A 352 13.36 -7.49 7.67
N ALA A 353 14.30 -7.03 6.84
CA ALA A 353 14.02 -6.54 5.50
C ALA A 353 13.59 -7.70 4.59
N MET A 354 14.34 -8.81 4.65
CA MET A 354 14.01 -10.04 3.95
C MET A 354 13.11 -10.92 4.82
N ARG A 355 11.94 -11.30 4.30
CA ARG A 355 10.96 -12.16 5.01
C ARG A 355 10.79 -13.50 4.33
N GLY A 356 11.80 -13.96 3.64
CA GLY A 356 11.73 -15.18 2.87
C GLY A 356 12.95 -15.42 2.00
N HIS A 357 12.79 -16.27 1.01
CA HIS A 357 13.88 -16.74 0.17
C HIS A 357 13.69 -16.35 -1.29
N VAL A 358 14.74 -15.77 -1.89
CA VAL A 358 14.85 -15.65 -3.35
C VAL A 358 15.25 -17.02 -3.91
N ARG A 359 14.42 -17.57 -4.80
CA ARG A 359 14.60 -18.91 -5.40
C ARG A 359 14.47 -18.84 -6.91
N ALA A 360 14.92 -19.88 -7.60
CA ALA A 360 14.55 -20.09 -9.00
C ALA A 360 13.08 -20.54 -9.08
N ALA A 361 12.32 -20.00 -10.01
CA ALA A 361 10.92 -20.39 -10.20
C ALA A 361 10.80 -21.90 -10.47
N GLY A 362 9.81 -22.55 -9.83
CA GLY A 362 9.57 -23.98 -9.92
C GLY A 362 10.51 -24.86 -9.07
N SER A 363 11.36 -24.29 -8.19
CA SER A 363 12.28 -25.07 -7.35
C SER A 363 11.79 -25.29 -5.90
N GLY A 364 10.58 -24.89 -5.56
CA GLY A 364 10.03 -24.98 -4.20
C GLY A 364 8.64 -25.59 -4.16
N GLY A 365 8.26 -26.14 -2.99
CA GLY A 365 6.93 -26.72 -2.74
C GLY A 365 5.89 -25.71 -2.23
N GLY A 366 6.21 -24.42 -2.14
CA GLY A 366 5.37 -23.35 -1.60
C GLY A 366 4.88 -22.37 -2.67
N THR A 367 4.15 -21.36 -2.23
CA THR A 367 3.70 -20.25 -3.07
C THR A 367 4.85 -19.29 -3.32
N CYS A 368 5.64 -19.53 -4.35
CA CYS A 368 6.74 -18.67 -4.77
C CYS A 368 6.24 -17.66 -5.80
N ARG A 369 6.20 -16.39 -5.47
CA ARG A 369 5.77 -15.31 -6.39
C ARG A 369 6.94 -14.90 -7.27
N GLU A 370 6.73 -14.88 -8.59
CA GLU A 370 7.74 -14.44 -9.56
C GLU A 370 8.28 -13.05 -9.20
N LEU A 371 9.60 -12.89 -9.21
CA LEU A 371 10.23 -11.58 -9.06
C LEU A 371 10.34 -10.89 -10.40
N VAL A 372 9.90 -9.62 -10.40
CA VAL A 372 9.89 -8.78 -11.59
C VAL A 372 10.56 -7.44 -11.32
N MET A 373 10.92 -6.78 -12.38
CA MET A 373 11.29 -5.36 -12.42
C MET A 373 10.43 -4.63 -13.43
N ASP A 374 10.42 -3.32 -13.38
CA ASP A 374 9.77 -2.47 -14.38
C ASP A 374 10.29 -2.78 -15.78
N ASN A 375 9.37 -2.90 -16.74
CA ASN A 375 9.72 -3.01 -18.16
C ASN A 375 10.00 -1.62 -18.73
N TYR A 376 11.23 -1.17 -18.66
CA TYR A 376 11.64 0.14 -19.18
C TYR A 376 11.45 0.26 -20.71
N GLY A 377 11.39 -0.85 -21.42
CA GLY A 377 11.07 -0.92 -22.86
C GLY A 377 9.58 -0.98 -23.18
N TYR A 378 8.70 -0.84 -22.18
CA TYR A 378 7.25 -0.89 -22.38
C TYR A 378 6.73 0.19 -23.33
N PHE A 379 7.26 1.40 -23.21
CA PHE A 379 6.77 2.57 -23.94
C PHE A 379 7.30 2.59 -25.39
N ASP A 380 6.36 2.68 -26.35
CA ASP A 380 6.70 2.82 -27.75
C ASP A 380 7.09 4.28 -28.07
N PRO A 381 8.35 4.56 -28.41
CA PRO A 381 8.79 5.91 -28.71
C PRO A 381 8.16 6.49 -29.98
N LYS A 382 7.64 5.64 -30.88
CA LYS A 382 6.97 6.08 -32.13
C LYS A 382 5.64 6.78 -31.84
N LEU A 383 5.01 6.51 -30.71
CA LEU A 383 3.75 7.14 -30.32
C LEU A 383 3.93 8.56 -29.77
N GLY A 384 5.17 9.01 -29.57
CA GLY A 384 5.47 10.29 -28.94
C GLY A 384 5.35 10.24 -27.41
N ARG A 385 6.07 11.15 -26.74
CA ARG A 385 6.20 11.12 -25.27
C ARG A 385 4.91 11.45 -24.52
N ALA A 386 4.04 12.26 -25.11
CA ALA A 386 2.77 12.68 -24.51
C ALA A 386 1.62 11.71 -24.75
N ALA A 387 1.82 10.68 -25.60
CA ALA A 387 0.81 9.65 -25.83
C ALA A 387 0.61 8.82 -24.57
N ALA A 388 -0.64 8.69 -24.13
CA ALA A 388 -1.01 7.84 -23.00
C ALA A 388 -0.95 6.36 -23.42
N GLN A 389 -0.06 5.56 -22.86
CA GLN A 389 0.13 4.16 -23.24
C GLN A 389 -0.30 3.17 -22.14
N ILE A 390 -0.34 3.62 -20.90
CA ILE A 390 -0.83 2.88 -19.73
C ILE A 390 -1.53 3.84 -18.80
N LEU A 391 -2.56 3.35 -18.11
CA LEU A 391 -3.23 4.06 -17.03
C LEU A 391 -3.30 3.16 -15.82
N VAL A 392 -2.90 3.70 -14.69
CA VAL A 392 -3.07 3.08 -13.37
C VAL A 392 -4.05 3.93 -12.56
N VAL A 393 -5.14 3.30 -12.11
CA VAL A 393 -6.10 3.94 -11.19
C VAL A 393 -5.77 3.49 -9.79
N ARG A 394 -5.24 4.42 -9.00
CA ARG A 394 -4.76 4.18 -7.65
C ARG A 394 -5.90 4.04 -6.65
N SER A 395 -5.66 3.23 -5.65
CA SER A 395 -6.48 3.18 -4.44
C SER A 395 -7.90 2.61 -4.62
N LEU A 396 -8.18 1.94 -5.75
CA LEU A 396 -9.48 1.25 -5.92
C LEU A 396 -9.70 0.29 -4.75
N GLY A 397 -8.75 -0.58 -4.44
CA GLY A 397 -8.85 -1.54 -3.34
C GLY A 397 -8.56 -0.96 -1.94
N ARG A 398 -8.04 0.26 -1.83
CA ARG A 398 -7.99 0.97 -0.55
C ARG A 398 -9.37 1.39 -0.08
N CYS A 399 -10.24 1.72 -1.02
CA CYS A 399 -11.57 2.23 -0.78
C CYS A 399 -12.67 1.19 -0.98
N ALA A 400 -12.38 0.11 -1.70
CA ALA A 400 -13.33 -0.95 -1.99
C ALA A 400 -12.59 -2.28 -2.20
N LYS A 401 -13.31 -3.38 -2.06
CA LYS A 401 -12.84 -4.70 -2.47
C LYS A 401 -13.57 -5.08 -3.75
N VAL A 402 -12.87 -5.72 -4.67
CA VAL A 402 -13.51 -6.34 -5.82
C VAL A 402 -13.99 -7.72 -5.41
N VAL A 403 -15.29 -7.94 -5.44
CA VAL A 403 -15.94 -9.22 -5.15
C VAL A 403 -16.82 -9.56 -6.36
N GLU A 404 -16.55 -10.69 -7.00
CA GLU A 404 -17.30 -11.15 -8.19
C GLU A 404 -17.42 -10.07 -9.28
N GLY A 405 -16.35 -9.33 -9.52
CA GLY A 405 -16.29 -8.28 -10.55
C GLY A 405 -17.03 -6.97 -10.20
N ARG A 406 -17.49 -6.82 -8.96
CA ARG A 406 -18.16 -5.62 -8.44
C ARG A 406 -17.34 -5.00 -7.32
N LEU A 407 -17.46 -3.69 -7.15
CA LEU A 407 -16.85 -2.99 -6.04
C LEU A 407 -17.75 -3.04 -4.80
N VAL A 408 -17.20 -3.56 -3.72
CA VAL A 408 -17.86 -3.56 -2.40
C VAL A 408 -17.04 -2.67 -1.47
N GLY A 409 -17.62 -1.57 -1.07
CA GLY A 409 -16.97 -0.57 -0.22
C GLY A 409 -17.88 -0.06 0.88
N PRO A 410 -17.38 0.89 1.68
CA PRO A 410 -18.19 1.48 2.73
C PRO A 410 -19.39 2.19 2.12
N SER A 411 -20.57 1.85 2.61
CA SER A 411 -21.81 2.54 2.28
C SER A 411 -21.88 3.89 3.00
N MET A 412 -22.60 4.82 2.40
CA MET A 412 -22.88 6.11 2.99
C MET A 412 -23.65 5.93 4.32
N PRO A 413 -23.21 6.53 5.44
CA PRO A 413 -23.91 6.37 6.71
C PRO A 413 -25.33 6.95 6.63
N ALA A 414 -26.29 6.23 7.18
CA ALA A 414 -27.71 6.61 7.17
C ALA A 414 -28.00 7.92 7.94
N LYS A 415 -27.14 8.28 8.89
CA LYS A 415 -27.17 9.57 9.61
C LYS A 415 -25.77 10.14 9.65
N MET A 416 -25.61 11.31 9.05
CA MET A 416 -24.35 12.02 9.11
C MET A 416 -24.30 12.89 10.35
N GLN A 417 -23.52 12.47 11.34
CA GLN A 417 -23.27 13.30 12.53
C GLN A 417 -22.06 14.22 12.33
N LEU A 418 -21.14 13.83 11.45
CA LEU A 418 -19.96 14.58 11.02
C LEU A 418 -19.69 14.20 9.57
N PRO A 419 -18.89 14.99 8.81
CA PRO A 419 -18.50 14.55 7.47
C PRO A 419 -17.87 13.19 7.58
N PRO A 420 -18.39 12.18 6.85
CA PRO A 420 -17.84 10.85 6.92
C PRO A 420 -16.40 10.91 6.42
N GLN A 421 -15.51 10.40 7.26
CA GLN A 421 -14.15 10.09 6.84
C GLN A 421 -14.23 8.74 6.12
N GLY A 422 -13.67 8.67 4.94
CA GLY A 422 -13.58 7.41 4.21
C GLY A 422 -14.10 7.48 2.76
N CYS A 423 -13.79 6.45 2.03
CA CYS A 423 -13.92 6.37 0.58
C CYS A 423 -15.35 6.12 0.05
N TYR A 424 -16.38 6.51 0.73
CA TYR A 424 -17.76 6.16 0.35
C TYR A 424 -18.25 6.77 -0.98
N ARG A 425 -17.58 7.86 -1.46
CA ARG A 425 -17.87 8.45 -2.78
C ARG A 425 -17.13 7.79 -3.93
N HIS A 426 -16.06 7.07 -3.64
CA HIS A 426 -15.24 6.46 -4.67
C HIS A 426 -15.97 5.32 -5.38
N VAL A 427 -16.65 4.46 -4.63
CA VAL A 427 -17.35 3.31 -5.18
C VAL A 427 -18.43 3.73 -6.19
N PRO A 428 -19.36 4.65 -5.87
CA PRO A 428 -20.33 5.13 -6.85
C PRO A 428 -19.70 5.71 -8.12
N ILE A 429 -18.62 6.48 -7.98
CA ILE A 429 -17.91 7.03 -9.15
C ILE A 429 -17.37 5.91 -10.02
N TRP A 430 -16.64 4.96 -9.43
CA TRP A 430 -16.01 3.89 -10.19
C TRP A 430 -17.04 2.93 -10.80
N GLU A 431 -18.13 2.61 -10.11
CA GLU A 431 -19.21 1.77 -10.65
C GLU A 431 -19.92 2.41 -11.85
N GLN A 432 -19.97 3.73 -11.90
CA GLN A 432 -20.69 4.50 -12.91
C GLN A 432 -19.78 5.08 -14.00
N MET A 433 -18.45 4.98 -13.85
CA MET A 433 -17.51 5.40 -14.88
C MET A 433 -17.67 4.56 -16.16
N ASP A 434 -17.59 5.23 -17.29
CA ASP A 434 -17.45 4.60 -18.60
C ASP A 434 -15.99 4.17 -18.84
N TRP A 435 -15.66 2.98 -18.35
CA TRP A 435 -14.31 2.44 -18.41
C TRP A 435 -13.81 2.18 -19.84
N GLU A 436 -14.70 1.89 -20.80
CA GLU A 436 -14.32 1.74 -22.18
C GLU A 436 -13.90 3.09 -22.79
N ARG A 437 -14.59 4.17 -22.47
CA ARG A 437 -14.14 5.53 -22.85
C ARG A 437 -12.84 5.92 -22.15
N VAL A 438 -12.65 5.52 -20.90
CA VAL A 438 -11.35 5.73 -20.20
C VAL A 438 -10.23 4.97 -20.92
N ARG A 439 -10.45 3.71 -21.27
CA ARG A 439 -9.50 2.91 -22.06
C ARG A 439 -9.20 3.53 -23.42
N ALA A 440 -10.21 4.12 -24.06
CA ALA A 440 -10.05 4.78 -25.35
C ALA A 440 -9.14 6.03 -25.33
N LEU A 441 -8.81 6.54 -24.14
CA LEU A 441 -7.80 7.61 -23.98
C LEU A 441 -6.37 7.11 -24.20
N LEU A 442 -6.15 5.79 -24.11
CA LEU A 442 -4.83 5.20 -24.35
C LEU A 442 -4.57 5.08 -25.85
N ALA A 443 -3.34 5.36 -26.25
CA ALA A 443 -2.88 5.15 -27.62
C ALA A 443 -2.94 3.65 -27.99
N PRO A 444 -3.22 3.33 -29.24
CA PRO A 444 -3.38 1.96 -29.73
C PRO A 444 -2.10 1.11 -29.62
#